data_4d155457479c1e6a334e43931637e776
#
_entry.id   4d155457479c1e6a334e43931637e776
#
_cell.length_a   1.000
_cell.length_b   1.000
_cell.length_c   1.000
_cell.angle_alpha   90.00
_cell.angle_beta   90.00
_cell.angle_gamma   90.00
#
_symmetry.space_group_name_H-M   'P 1'
#
loop_
_entity.id
_entity.type
_entity.pdbx_description
1 polymer ?
#
loop_
_entity_poly.entity_id
_entity_poly.type
_entity_poly.pdbx_seq_one_letter_code
_entity_poly.pdbx_strand_id
1 'polypeptide(L)'
;MWERMLTALRERERVQLGRDPTPGAAIVDSQSVRASKRGGLHGYDGGKKVSGIKRHLLVDTRGTVLVACVSPASVGDRDGAAVLFARAADAFPRLRHVRADQGYRGADFHAWAREATGITVQVVQRRDGGFRSTWAKVGAPPPAVPLFAVVPRRWVAERTFAWLGRCRRLSKDYEYLRVCSENAIYLTMAMLLVRRLARPAR
;
A
#
# COMPACT_ATOMS: atom_id res chain seq x y z
N MET A 1 -14.50 -14.42 -2.92
CA MET A 1 -15.80 -13.84 -2.47
C MET A 1 -15.62 -12.43 -1.91
N TRP A 2 -14.79 -12.21 -0.87
CA TRP A 2 -14.61 -10.90 -0.22
C TRP A 2 -14.03 -9.82 -1.12
N GLU A 3 -13.13 -10.17 -2.03
CA GLU A 3 -12.58 -9.27 -3.04
C GLU A 3 -13.68 -8.73 -3.98
N ARG A 4 -14.56 -9.61 -4.46
CA ARG A 4 -15.70 -9.21 -5.33
C ARG A 4 -16.66 -8.28 -4.59
N MET A 5 -16.95 -8.58 -3.32
CA MET A 5 -17.79 -7.72 -2.48
C MET A 5 -17.14 -6.34 -2.29
N LEU A 6 -15.83 -6.30 -1.98
CA LEU A 6 -15.10 -5.06 -1.85
C LEU A 6 -15.12 -4.25 -3.16
N THR A 7 -14.96 -4.93 -4.31
CA THR A 7 -15.02 -4.29 -5.63
C THR A 7 -16.36 -3.59 -5.85
N ALA A 8 -17.48 -4.28 -5.64
CA ALA A 8 -18.81 -3.70 -5.80
C ALA A 8 -19.06 -2.49 -4.88
N LEU A 9 -18.64 -2.59 -3.61
CA LEU A 9 -18.77 -1.48 -2.65
C LEU A 9 -17.89 -0.28 -3.03
N ARG A 10 -16.68 -0.52 -3.50
CA ARG A 10 -15.75 0.52 -3.94
C ARG A 10 -16.29 1.25 -5.18
N GLU A 11 -16.77 0.51 -6.17
CA GLU A 11 -17.37 1.10 -7.38
C GLU A 11 -18.56 1.98 -7.02
N ARG A 12 -19.45 1.50 -6.15
CA ARG A 12 -20.58 2.28 -5.64
C ARG A 12 -20.13 3.56 -4.93
N GLU A 13 -19.16 3.48 -4.00
CA GLU A 13 -18.62 4.68 -3.32
C GLU A 13 -18.03 5.67 -4.32
N ARG A 14 -17.30 5.18 -5.31
CA ARG A 14 -16.69 6.04 -6.32
C ARG A 14 -17.72 6.77 -7.17
N VAL A 15 -18.74 6.05 -7.65
CA VAL A 15 -19.84 6.62 -8.44
C VAL A 15 -20.61 7.66 -7.62
N GLN A 16 -20.93 7.40 -6.35
CA GLN A 16 -21.58 8.39 -5.47
C GLN A 16 -20.76 9.68 -5.29
N LEU A 17 -19.44 9.60 -5.50
CA LEU A 17 -18.52 10.74 -5.41
C LEU A 17 -18.22 11.39 -6.78
N GLY A 18 -19.01 11.06 -7.81
CA GLY A 18 -18.80 11.58 -9.17
C GLY A 18 -17.50 11.12 -9.83
N ARG A 19 -17.01 9.94 -9.45
CA ARG A 19 -15.76 9.36 -9.99
C ARG A 19 -16.09 8.14 -10.84
N ASP A 20 -15.17 7.84 -11.77
CA ASP A 20 -15.21 6.57 -12.47
C ASP A 20 -15.20 5.38 -11.50
N PRO A 21 -15.97 4.31 -11.76
CA PRO A 21 -16.00 3.12 -10.91
C PRO A 21 -14.62 2.46 -10.78
N THR A 22 -13.82 2.45 -11.83
CA THR A 22 -12.46 1.91 -11.84
C THR A 22 -11.40 3.01 -11.71
N PRO A 23 -10.37 2.85 -10.84
CA PRO A 23 -9.34 3.86 -10.64
C PRO A 23 -8.34 3.89 -11.79
N GLY A 24 -7.89 5.09 -12.20
CA GLY A 24 -6.78 5.29 -13.14
C GLY A 24 -5.42 5.47 -12.45
N ALA A 25 -5.43 5.71 -11.12
CA ALA A 25 -4.22 5.89 -10.33
C ALA A 25 -4.33 5.22 -8.97
N ALA A 26 -3.21 4.70 -8.47
CA ALA A 26 -3.11 4.01 -7.19
C ALA A 26 -1.82 4.37 -6.43
N ILE A 27 -1.71 3.88 -5.22
CA ILE A 27 -0.51 3.95 -4.38
C ILE A 27 -0.17 2.53 -3.94
N VAL A 28 1.11 2.14 -4.03
CA VAL A 28 1.62 0.87 -3.52
C VAL A 28 2.46 1.11 -2.27
N ASP A 29 2.28 0.25 -1.27
CA ASP A 29 3.10 0.26 -0.06
C ASP A 29 3.05 -1.10 0.63
N SER A 30 3.96 -1.35 1.57
CA SER A 30 4.07 -2.59 2.33
C SER A 30 4.20 -2.37 3.83
N GLN A 31 3.67 -3.33 4.59
CA GLN A 31 3.78 -3.36 6.05
C GLN A 31 4.19 -4.75 6.54
N SER A 32 5.30 -4.82 7.27
CA SER A 32 5.69 -6.04 7.99
C SER A 32 4.93 -6.15 9.29
N VAL A 33 4.35 -7.32 9.56
CA VAL A 33 3.48 -7.59 10.71
C VAL A 33 3.92 -8.87 11.39
N ARG A 34 3.99 -8.87 12.71
CA ARG A 34 4.31 -10.08 13.47
C ARG A 34 3.26 -11.16 13.26
N ALA A 35 3.71 -12.39 13.03
CA ALA A 35 2.84 -13.55 12.97
C ALA A 35 2.72 -14.24 14.36
N SER A 36 1.64 -14.99 14.54
CA SER A 36 1.49 -15.86 15.70
C SER A 36 2.42 -17.09 15.56
N LYS A 37 2.75 -17.73 16.70
CA LYS A 37 3.63 -18.91 16.71
C LYS A 37 3.00 -20.21 16.17
N ARG A 38 1.79 -20.16 15.61
CA ARG A 38 1.03 -21.34 15.17
C ARG A 38 1.51 -22.00 13.87
N GLY A 39 2.61 -21.52 13.26
CA GLY A 39 3.04 -21.95 11.93
C GLY A 39 2.39 -21.13 10.82
N GLY A 40 2.51 -21.57 9.58
CA GLY A 40 2.06 -20.84 8.39
C GLY A 40 3.17 -20.02 7.76
N LEU A 41 2.78 -19.05 6.97
CA LEU A 41 3.70 -18.21 6.22
C LEU A 41 4.56 -17.35 7.18
N HIS A 42 5.88 -17.46 7.09
CA HIS A 42 6.76 -16.79 8.03
C HIS A 42 8.09 -16.37 7.37
N GLY A 43 8.61 -15.22 7.76
CA GLY A 43 9.91 -14.71 7.35
C GLY A 43 10.40 -13.63 8.29
N TYR A 44 11.60 -13.11 8.05
CA TYR A 44 12.19 -12.05 8.85
C TYR A 44 12.53 -10.83 8.00
N ASP A 45 11.98 -9.68 8.36
CA ASP A 45 12.33 -8.38 7.79
C ASP A 45 13.48 -7.77 8.60
N GLY A 46 14.70 -7.87 8.07
CA GLY A 46 15.90 -7.38 8.74
C GLY A 46 15.90 -5.85 8.91
N GLY A 47 15.32 -5.12 7.98
CA GLY A 47 15.25 -3.65 8.03
C GLY A 47 14.30 -3.13 9.12
N LYS A 48 13.18 -3.80 9.32
CA LYS A 48 12.16 -3.43 10.33
C LYS A 48 12.28 -4.24 11.61
N LYS A 49 13.16 -5.27 11.64
CA LYS A 49 13.33 -6.23 12.76
C LYS A 49 12.03 -6.91 13.16
N VAL A 50 11.24 -7.33 12.17
CA VAL A 50 9.94 -7.98 12.34
C VAL A 50 10.00 -9.40 11.83
N SER A 51 9.62 -10.36 12.67
CA SER A 51 9.44 -11.76 12.33
C SER A 51 7.95 -12.04 12.09
N GLY A 52 7.58 -12.47 10.88
CA GLY A 52 6.18 -12.71 10.51
C GLY A 52 5.92 -12.62 9.02
N ILE A 53 4.91 -11.86 8.63
CA ILE A 53 4.48 -11.67 7.25
C ILE A 53 4.66 -10.23 6.81
N LYS A 54 4.63 -10.02 5.49
CA LYS A 54 4.54 -8.70 4.86
C LYS A 54 3.22 -8.60 4.09
N ARG A 55 2.48 -7.54 4.35
CA ARG A 55 1.26 -7.17 3.64
C ARG A 55 1.63 -6.15 2.59
N HIS A 56 1.47 -6.49 1.32
CA HIS A 56 1.64 -5.57 0.21
C HIS A 56 0.25 -5.13 -0.23
N LEU A 57 0.04 -3.83 -0.33
CA LEU A 57 -1.25 -3.24 -0.71
C LEU A 57 -1.10 -2.32 -1.90
N LEU A 58 -2.01 -2.47 -2.85
CA LEU A 58 -2.30 -1.49 -3.86
C LEU A 58 -3.62 -0.82 -3.47
N VAL A 59 -3.60 0.48 -3.24
CA VAL A 59 -4.76 1.24 -2.78
C VAL A 59 -5.10 2.36 -3.77
N ASP A 60 -6.36 2.72 -3.89
CA ASP A 60 -6.77 3.87 -4.68
C ASP A 60 -6.41 5.19 -3.98
N THR A 61 -6.67 6.32 -4.61
CA THR A 61 -6.37 7.66 -4.08
C THR A 61 -7.17 8.03 -2.82
N ARG A 62 -8.16 7.22 -2.43
CA ARG A 62 -8.93 7.35 -1.18
C ARG A 62 -8.46 6.39 -0.08
N GLY A 63 -7.52 5.50 -0.40
CA GLY A 63 -7.01 4.48 0.51
C GLY A 63 -7.86 3.20 0.55
N THR A 64 -8.73 3.02 -0.43
CA THR A 64 -9.47 1.77 -0.56
C THR A 64 -8.60 0.72 -1.24
N VAL A 65 -8.49 -0.47 -0.67
CA VAL A 65 -7.70 -1.56 -1.20
C VAL A 65 -8.25 -1.99 -2.56
N LEU A 66 -7.38 -2.06 -3.56
CA LEU A 66 -7.63 -2.62 -4.88
C LEU A 66 -7.21 -4.08 -4.90
N VAL A 67 -5.94 -4.32 -4.57
CA VAL A 67 -5.34 -5.66 -4.49
C VAL A 67 -4.51 -5.76 -3.21
N ALA A 68 -4.60 -6.89 -2.55
CA ALA A 68 -3.75 -7.25 -1.43
C ALA A 68 -2.96 -8.51 -1.75
N CYS A 69 -1.71 -8.57 -1.30
CA CYS A 69 -0.87 -9.75 -1.34
C CYS A 69 -0.17 -9.91 0.01
N VAL A 70 -0.13 -11.13 0.52
CA VAL A 70 0.57 -11.47 1.74
C VAL A 70 1.73 -12.42 1.42
N SER A 71 2.90 -12.13 1.95
CA SER A 71 4.14 -12.89 1.74
C SER A 71 4.88 -13.09 3.06
N PRO A 72 5.90 -13.98 3.13
CA PRO A 72 6.87 -13.95 4.21
C PRO A 72 7.46 -12.54 4.36
N ALA A 73 7.77 -12.11 5.59
CA ALA A 73 8.33 -10.77 5.84
C ALA A 73 9.70 -10.53 5.16
N SER A 74 10.40 -11.60 4.79
CA SER A 74 11.68 -11.57 4.05
C SER A 74 11.56 -11.19 2.58
N VAL A 75 10.35 -11.26 1.99
CA VAL A 75 10.12 -10.92 0.58
C VAL A 75 10.31 -9.42 0.36
N GLY A 76 10.98 -9.05 -0.73
CA GLY A 76 11.24 -7.66 -1.12
C GLY A 76 9.96 -6.89 -1.48
N ASP A 77 9.98 -5.58 -1.28
CA ASP A 77 8.81 -4.75 -1.57
C ASP A 77 8.49 -4.74 -3.07
N ARG A 78 9.50 -4.78 -3.94
CA ARG A 78 9.34 -4.87 -5.40
C ARG A 78 8.73 -6.19 -5.84
N ASP A 79 9.15 -7.31 -5.22
CA ASP A 79 8.63 -8.64 -5.55
C ASP A 79 7.14 -8.73 -5.19
N GLY A 80 6.76 -8.21 -4.02
CA GLY A 80 5.36 -8.10 -3.64
C GLY A 80 4.56 -7.17 -4.55
N ALA A 81 5.15 -6.05 -4.98
CA ALA A 81 4.50 -5.15 -5.93
C ALA A 81 4.31 -5.79 -7.30
N ALA A 82 5.25 -6.60 -7.77
CA ALA A 82 5.09 -7.33 -9.03
C ALA A 82 3.85 -8.22 -9.03
N VAL A 83 3.60 -8.94 -7.93
CA VAL A 83 2.37 -9.76 -7.77
C VAL A 83 1.12 -8.88 -7.77
N LEU A 84 1.17 -7.71 -7.08
CA LEU A 84 0.03 -6.78 -7.06
C LEU A 84 -0.28 -6.22 -8.45
N PHE A 85 0.75 -5.82 -9.21
CA PHE A 85 0.58 -5.23 -10.53
C PHE A 85 0.07 -6.24 -11.56
N ALA A 86 0.58 -7.48 -11.54
CA ALA A 86 0.09 -8.56 -12.39
C ALA A 86 -1.41 -8.80 -12.14
N ARG A 87 -1.84 -8.92 -10.87
CA ARG A 87 -3.26 -9.08 -10.51
C ARG A 87 -4.11 -7.84 -10.86
N ALA A 88 -3.52 -6.65 -10.78
CA ALA A 88 -4.23 -5.40 -11.03
C ALA A 88 -4.42 -5.13 -12.53
N ALA A 89 -3.52 -5.58 -13.38
CA ALA A 89 -3.57 -5.35 -14.83
C ALA A 89 -4.87 -5.90 -15.43
N ASP A 90 -5.27 -7.09 -15.03
CA ASP A 90 -6.52 -7.73 -15.49
C ASP A 90 -7.75 -7.10 -14.85
N ALA A 91 -7.69 -6.81 -13.54
CA ALA A 91 -8.83 -6.34 -12.77
C ALA A 91 -9.14 -4.85 -12.96
N PHE A 92 -8.13 -4.03 -13.32
CA PHE A 92 -8.23 -2.57 -13.44
C PHE A 92 -7.58 -2.05 -14.73
N PRO A 93 -8.18 -2.26 -15.90
CA PRO A 93 -7.57 -1.92 -17.19
C PRO A 93 -7.30 -0.40 -17.38
N ARG A 94 -7.94 0.46 -16.57
CA ARG A 94 -7.70 1.91 -16.56
C ARG A 94 -6.53 2.33 -15.67
N LEU A 95 -5.99 1.43 -14.84
CA LEU A 95 -4.90 1.75 -13.93
C LEU A 95 -3.58 1.93 -14.72
N ARG A 96 -3.12 3.17 -14.81
CA ARG A 96 -1.89 3.53 -15.55
C ARG A 96 -0.79 4.10 -14.68
N HIS A 97 -1.14 4.65 -13.51
CA HIS A 97 -0.19 5.37 -12.67
C HIS A 97 -0.21 4.81 -11.25
N VAL A 98 0.95 4.39 -10.77
CA VAL A 98 1.13 3.94 -9.39
C VAL A 98 2.23 4.77 -8.73
N ARG A 99 1.91 5.36 -7.58
CA ARG A 99 2.87 6.04 -6.72
C ARG A 99 3.44 5.08 -5.71
N ALA A 100 4.74 5.19 -5.49
CA ALA A 100 5.49 4.34 -4.59
C ALA A 100 6.53 5.15 -3.81
N ASP A 101 7.06 4.58 -2.73
CA ASP A 101 8.19 5.15 -2.02
C ASP A 101 9.54 4.75 -2.64
N GLN A 102 10.64 5.14 -1.97
CA GLN A 102 12.00 4.88 -2.45
C GLN A 102 12.37 3.38 -2.48
N GLY A 103 11.70 2.54 -1.71
CA GLY A 103 11.90 1.09 -1.71
C GLY A 103 11.55 0.41 -3.04
N TYR A 104 10.75 1.10 -3.87
CA TYR A 104 10.32 0.62 -5.19
C TYR A 104 11.16 1.18 -6.36
N ARG A 105 12.36 1.72 -6.09
CA ARG A 105 13.31 2.17 -7.13
C ARG A 105 13.89 0.96 -7.87
N GLY A 106 14.26 1.18 -9.12
CA GLY A 106 14.94 0.21 -9.98
C GLY A 106 14.48 0.33 -11.42
N ALA A 107 15.43 0.57 -12.36
CA ALA A 107 15.10 0.72 -13.76
C ALA A 107 14.42 -0.53 -14.34
N ASP A 108 14.96 -1.70 -13.99
CA ASP A 108 14.42 -2.99 -14.46
C ASP A 108 13.00 -3.25 -13.96
N PHE A 109 12.73 -2.93 -12.68
CA PHE A 109 11.38 -3.06 -12.12
C PHE A 109 10.39 -2.11 -12.80
N HIS A 110 10.80 -0.88 -13.10
CA HIS A 110 9.93 0.11 -13.77
C HIS A 110 9.71 -0.26 -15.25
N ALA A 111 10.73 -0.78 -15.94
CA ALA A 111 10.60 -1.28 -17.30
C ALA A 111 9.64 -2.47 -17.35
N TRP A 112 9.86 -3.48 -16.53
CA TRP A 112 8.96 -4.62 -16.38
C TRP A 112 7.51 -4.21 -16.08
N ALA A 113 7.30 -3.31 -15.11
CA ALA A 113 5.95 -2.87 -14.74
C ALA A 113 5.22 -2.25 -15.93
N ARG A 114 5.92 -1.43 -16.72
CA ARG A 114 5.36 -0.78 -17.92
C ARG A 114 5.08 -1.77 -19.03
N GLU A 115 6.01 -2.66 -19.32
CA GLU A 115 5.91 -3.62 -20.42
C GLU A 115 4.91 -4.74 -20.13
N ALA A 116 4.97 -5.34 -18.93
CA ALA A 116 4.13 -6.48 -18.58
C ALA A 116 2.72 -6.09 -18.14
N THR A 117 2.52 -4.89 -17.55
CA THR A 117 1.24 -4.52 -16.94
C THR A 117 0.67 -3.18 -17.41
N GLY A 118 1.39 -2.43 -18.22
CA GLY A 118 1.01 -1.09 -18.65
C GLY A 118 1.03 -0.03 -17.55
N ILE A 119 1.58 -0.36 -16.36
CA ILE A 119 1.61 0.52 -15.19
C ILE A 119 2.91 1.32 -15.15
N THR A 120 2.81 2.64 -15.08
CA THR A 120 3.93 3.54 -14.84
C THR A 120 4.09 3.78 -13.34
N VAL A 121 5.25 3.41 -12.80
CA VAL A 121 5.59 3.63 -11.39
C VAL A 121 6.24 4.98 -11.20
N GLN A 122 5.68 5.83 -10.35
CA GLN A 122 6.23 7.12 -9.95
C GLN A 122 6.75 7.04 -8.51
N VAL A 123 8.07 6.97 -8.37
CA VAL A 123 8.69 7.02 -7.05
C VAL A 123 8.68 8.46 -6.53
N VAL A 124 8.02 8.67 -5.41
CA VAL A 124 7.98 9.99 -4.76
C VAL A 124 9.23 10.15 -3.90
N GLN A 125 10.08 11.08 -4.30
CA GLN A 125 11.26 11.44 -3.53
C GLN A 125 10.83 12.25 -2.30
N ARG A 126 11.35 11.92 -1.12
CA ARG A 126 11.41 12.88 -0.02
C ARG A 126 12.29 14.03 -0.51
N ARG A 127 11.83 15.26 -0.45
CA ARG A 127 12.76 16.39 -0.47
C ARG A 127 13.72 16.16 0.69
N ASP A 128 15.01 15.97 0.37
CA ASP A 128 16.02 15.68 1.38
C ASP A 128 16.12 16.86 2.36
N GLY A 129 15.33 16.79 3.41
CA GLY A 129 15.46 17.55 4.64
C GLY A 129 16.08 16.69 5.72
N GLY A 130 16.85 15.68 5.33
CA GLY A 130 17.54 14.79 6.26
C GLY A 130 18.75 15.46 6.86
N PHE A 131 18.76 15.59 8.17
CA PHE A 131 19.85 16.06 9.05
C PHE A 131 21.22 15.33 8.85
N ARG A 132 21.33 14.47 7.83
CA ARG A 132 22.51 13.62 7.58
C ARG A 132 23.49 14.14 6.54
N SER A 133 23.26 15.27 5.92
CA SER A 133 24.10 15.73 4.79
C SER A 133 24.57 17.18 4.93
N THR A 134 24.41 17.81 6.05
CA THR A 134 24.95 19.15 6.26
C THR A 134 26.20 19.09 7.14
N TRP A 135 27.31 18.67 6.56
CA TRP A 135 28.57 19.28 6.91
C TRP A 135 28.52 20.70 6.36
N ALA A 136 27.83 21.59 7.07
CA ALA A 136 27.86 23.00 6.75
C ALA A 136 29.30 23.47 6.99
N LYS A 137 29.89 24.13 5.99
CA LYS A 137 31.12 24.87 6.18
C LYS A 137 30.89 25.83 7.34
N VAL A 138 31.83 25.88 8.28
CA VAL A 138 31.78 26.82 9.41
C VAL A 138 31.51 28.23 8.86
N GLY A 139 30.40 28.87 9.30
CA GLY A 139 29.99 30.21 8.86
C GLY A 139 28.90 30.26 7.76
N ALA A 140 28.43 29.15 7.21
CA ALA A 140 27.28 29.18 6.32
C ALA A 140 25.97 29.15 7.13
N PRO A 141 24.93 29.97 6.76
CA PRO A 141 23.64 29.89 7.40
C PRO A 141 23.04 28.50 7.21
N PRO A 142 22.38 27.92 8.22
CA PRO A 142 21.75 26.63 8.09
C PRO A 142 20.71 26.68 6.95
N PRO A 143 20.68 25.65 6.08
CA PRO A 143 19.69 25.61 5.01
C PRO A 143 18.28 25.65 5.63
N ALA A 144 17.40 26.49 5.06
CA ALA A 144 16.00 26.55 5.46
C ALA A 144 15.31 25.24 5.07
N VAL A 145 15.39 24.23 5.94
CA VAL A 145 14.76 22.93 5.76
C VAL A 145 13.38 23.00 6.42
N PRO A 146 12.28 22.83 5.69
CA PRO A 146 10.99 22.74 6.32
C PRO A 146 10.99 21.54 7.27
N LEU A 147 10.73 21.78 8.56
CA LEU A 147 10.69 20.79 9.63
C LEU A 147 9.71 19.63 9.32
N PHE A 148 8.75 19.86 8.46
CA PHE A 148 7.78 18.88 8.01
C PHE A 148 7.34 19.17 6.57
N ALA A 149 7.53 18.22 5.67
CA ALA A 149 6.99 18.26 4.31
C ALA A 149 6.05 17.08 4.10
N VAL A 150 4.77 17.37 3.88
CA VAL A 150 3.80 16.34 3.49
C VAL A 150 4.14 15.87 2.08
N VAL A 151 4.59 14.64 1.96
CA VAL A 151 4.79 14.02 0.64
C VAL A 151 3.41 13.77 0.02
N PRO A 152 3.10 14.39 -1.14
CA PRO A 152 1.75 14.32 -1.70
C PRO A 152 1.26 12.89 -1.87
N ARG A 153 0.15 12.55 -1.19
CA ARG A 153 -0.62 11.30 -1.30
C ARG A 153 0.05 10.00 -0.78
N ARG A 154 1.28 10.00 -0.30
CA ARG A 154 1.90 8.80 0.29
C ARG A 154 1.19 8.39 1.59
N TRP A 155 0.84 9.34 2.45
CA TRP A 155 0.11 9.14 3.69
C TRP A 155 -1.20 8.34 3.52
N VAL A 156 -1.72 8.23 2.28
CA VAL A 156 -2.96 7.49 1.99
C VAL A 156 -2.79 5.99 2.26
N ALA A 157 -1.67 5.39 1.84
CA ALA A 157 -1.40 3.98 2.12
C ALA A 157 -1.11 3.76 3.62
N GLU A 158 -0.32 4.65 4.24
CA GLU A 158 -0.05 4.61 5.68
C GLU A 158 -1.36 4.69 6.49
N ARG A 159 -2.28 5.57 6.11
CA ARG A 159 -3.63 5.66 6.69
C ARG A 159 -4.42 4.35 6.50
N THR A 160 -4.31 3.70 5.35
CA THR A 160 -4.98 2.42 5.12
C THR A 160 -4.46 1.36 6.05
N PHE A 161 -3.14 1.24 6.24
CA PHE A 161 -2.57 0.34 7.24
C PHE A 161 -3.03 0.67 8.66
N ALA A 162 -3.14 1.95 9.00
CA ALA A 162 -3.68 2.37 10.31
C ALA A 162 -5.15 1.95 10.49
N TRP A 163 -5.99 2.02 9.47
CA TRP A 163 -7.36 1.51 9.53
C TRP A 163 -7.41 0.00 9.72
N LEU A 164 -6.58 -0.75 8.99
CA LEU A 164 -6.47 -2.21 9.14
C LEU A 164 -5.97 -2.58 10.54
N GLY A 165 -4.99 -1.87 11.07
CA GLY A 165 -4.43 -2.10 12.40
C GLY A 165 -5.41 -1.89 13.56
N ARG A 166 -6.50 -1.13 13.34
CA ARG A 166 -7.59 -0.99 14.31
C ARG A 166 -8.49 -2.24 14.39
N CYS A 167 -8.42 -3.12 13.40
CA CYS A 167 -9.09 -4.42 13.48
C CYS A 167 -8.22 -5.38 14.28
N ARG A 168 -8.71 -5.85 15.44
CA ARG A 168 -7.97 -6.76 16.33
C ARG A 168 -7.38 -7.95 15.58
N ARG A 169 -8.11 -8.54 14.62
CA ARG A 169 -7.67 -9.69 13.83
C ARG A 169 -6.49 -9.36 12.91
N LEU A 170 -6.29 -8.08 12.57
CA LEU A 170 -5.19 -7.61 11.72
C LEU A 170 -4.06 -6.92 12.49
N SER A 171 -4.13 -6.82 13.84
CA SER A 171 -3.06 -6.26 14.67
C SER A 171 -1.78 -7.11 14.62
N LYS A 172 -1.95 -8.43 14.47
CA LYS A 172 -0.92 -9.42 14.13
C LYS A 172 -1.47 -10.32 13.03
N ASP A 173 -0.65 -11.19 12.46
CA ASP A 173 -1.15 -12.27 11.63
C ASP A 173 -1.40 -13.53 12.47
N TYR A 174 -2.65 -14.00 12.48
CA TYR A 174 -3.11 -15.18 13.21
C TYR A 174 -3.46 -16.31 12.25
N GLU A 175 -3.34 -16.09 10.95
CA GLU A 175 -3.82 -17.00 9.93
C GLU A 175 -2.71 -18.00 9.56
N TYR A 176 -3.11 -19.24 9.32
CA TYR A 176 -2.21 -20.27 8.80
C TYR A 176 -2.02 -20.15 7.28
N LEU A 177 -3.13 -19.91 6.57
CA LEU A 177 -3.14 -19.82 5.12
C LEU A 177 -3.06 -18.35 4.68
N ARG A 178 -2.19 -18.07 3.70
CA ARG A 178 -2.07 -16.75 3.07
C ARG A 178 -3.41 -16.19 2.60
N VAL A 179 -4.24 -17.03 1.97
CA VAL A 179 -5.55 -16.61 1.48
C VAL A 179 -6.47 -16.12 2.57
N CYS A 180 -6.36 -16.66 3.80
CA CYS A 180 -7.14 -16.18 4.95
C CYS A 180 -6.69 -14.80 5.38
N SER A 181 -5.38 -14.53 5.42
CA SER A 181 -4.82 -13.21 5.71
C SER A 181 -5.25 -12.17 4.66
N GLU A 182 -5.18 -12.51 3.37
CA GLU A 182 -5.63 -11.63 2.28
C GLU A 182 -7.15 -11.35 2.38
N ASN A 183 -7.95 -12.38 2.64
CA ASN A 183 -9.41 -12.25 2.80
C ASN A 183 -9.79 -11.40 4.03
N ALA A 184 -9.05 -11.49 5.13
CA ALA A 184 -9.27 -10.64 6.30
C ALA A 184 -9.04 -9.15 6.00
N ILE A 185 -8.08 -8.82 5.12
CA ILE A 185 -7.85 -7.46 4.64
C ILE A 185 -9.05 -6.98 3.83
N TYR A 186 -9.51 -7.77 2.84
CA TYR A 186 -10.66 -7.42 2.01
C TYR A 186 -11.94 -7.24 2.82
N LEU A 187 -12.21 -8.15 3.76
CA LEU A 187 -13.38 -8.07 4.65
C LEU A 187 -13.34 -6.80 5.52
N THR A 188 -12.19 -6.51 6.14
CA THR A 188 -12.05 -5.31 6.98
C THR A 188 -12.26 -4.03 6.17
N MET A 189 -11.75 -3.98 4.95
CA MET A 189 -11.94 -2.84 4.06
C MET A 189 -13.39 -2.72 3.60
N ALA A 190 -14.06 -3.84 3.30
CA ALA A 190 -15.48 -3.85 2.96
C ALA A 190 -16.35 -3.31 4.11
N MET A 191 -16.08 -3.71 5.34
CA MET A 191 -16.76 -3.16 6.54
C MET A 191 -16.57 -1.64 6.67
N LEU A 192 -15.37 -1.13 6.35
CA LEU A 192 -15.11 0.30 6.34
C LEU A 192 -15.96 1.02 5.28
N LEU A 193 -16.03 0.46 4.07
CA LEU A 193 -16.83 1.03 2.98
C LEU A 193 -18.32 1.01 3.28
N VAL A 194 -18.87 -0.06 3.84
CA VAL A 194 -20.26 -0.12 4.28
C VAL A 194 -20.57 1.03 5.26
N ARG A 195 -19.69 1.27 6.24
CA ARG A 195 -19.86 2.39 7.18
C ARG A 195 -19.80 3.77 6.50
N ARG A 196 -18.99 3.91 5.45
CA ARG A 196 -18.91 5.17 4.68
C ARG A 196 -20.16 5.38 3.84
N LEU A 197 -20.63 4.35 3.16
CA LEU A 197 -21.83 4.38 2.32
C LEU A 197 -23.11 4.57 3.12
N ALA A 198 -23.16 4.09 4.37
CA ALA A 198 -24.29 4.27 5.28
C ALA A 198 -24.37 5.66 5.92
N ARG A 199 -23.31 6.49 5.81
CA ARG A 199 -23.36 7.87 6.33
C ARG A 199 -24.07 8.75 5.30
N PRO A 200 -25.05 9.60 5.74
CA PRO A 200 -25.64 10.57 4.83
C PRO A 200 -24.56 11.49 4.27
N ALA A 201 -24.70 11.85 3.00
CA ALA A 201 -23.85 12.88 2.39
C ALA A 201 -23.98 14.17 3.18
N ARG A 202 -22.89 14.71 3.69
CA ARG A 202 -22.82 16.03 4.32
C ARG A 202 -22.58 17.06 3.26
#